data_e5b9ce6de86e0262d832f00caadccaa1
#
_entry.id   e5b9ce6de86e0262d832f00caadccaa1
#
_cell.length_a   1.000
_cell.length_b   1.000
_cell.length_c   1.000
_cell.angle_alpha   90.00
_cell.angle_beta   90.00
_cell.angle_gamma   90.00
#
_symmetry.space_group_name_H-M   'P 1'
#
loop_
_entity.id
_entity.type
_entity.pdbx_description
1 polymer ?
#
loop_
_entity_poly.entity_id
_entity_poly.type
_entity_poly.pdbx_seq_one_letter_code
_entity_poly.pdbx_strand_id
1 'polypeptide(L)'
;MTQPLDGLKVIEIGGTVSVSAAGKKFADFGADVIKIEPPQISEVRKIAPFPDDIFHIDKGAVHLAFDTSKRSIVVDHLTNSGKEIIQRLGSKANLIIMDIPAKEALDLINIFKDGDSLLTNIVTITPRKV
;
A
#
# COMPACT_ATOMS: atom_id res chain seq x y z
N MET A 1 10.71 -7.62 23.19
CA MET A 1 11.21 -6.25 22.98
C MET A 1 10.25 -5.55 22.05
N THR A 2 9.68 -4.41 22.46
CA THR A 2 8.83 -3.57 21.61
C THR A 2 9.66 -2.94 20.49
N GLN A 3 9.13 -2.94 19.29
CA GLN A 3 9.76 -2.25 18.17
C GLN A 3 9.34 -0.77 18.16
N PRO A 4 10.12 0.13 17.55
CA PRO A 4 9.86 1.58 17.62
C PRO A 4 8.48 2.01 17.13
N LEU A 5 7.87 1.27 16.17
CA LEU A 5 6.57 1.58 15.60
C LEU A 5 5.48 0.56 15.98
N ASP A 6 5.68 -0.19 17.07
CA ASP A 6 4.63 -1.08 17.58
C ASP A 6 3.33 -0.32 17.83
N GLY A 7 2.21 -0.88 17.34
CA GLY A 7 0.89 -0.29 17.44
C GLY A 7 0.53 0.71 16.34
N LEU A 8 1.49 1.14 15.53
CA LEU A 8 1.21 1.98 14.37
C LEU A 8 0.56 1.15 13.26
N LYS A 9 -0.58 1.60 12.75
CA LYS A 9 -1.30 0.97 11.64
C LYS A 9 -1.12 1.79 10.37
N VAL A 10 -0.61 1.15 9.33
CA VAL A 10 -0.32 1.77 8.05
C VAL A 10 -1.10 1.06 6.93
N ILE A 11 -1.74 1.82 6.09
CA ILE A 11 -2.34 1.33 4.85
C ILE A 11 -1.47 1.80 3.68
N GLU A 12 -1.04 0.86 2.87
CA GLU A 12 -0.29 1.09 1.64
C GLU A 12 -1.20 0.81 0.45
N ILE A 13 -1.39 1.81 -0.43
CA ILE A 13 -2.25 1.68 -1.61
C ILE A 13 -1.43 1.93 -2.87
N GLY A 14 -1.39 0.95 -3.75
CA GLY A 14 -0.66 1.02 -5.01
C GLY A 14 0.21 -0.21 -5.25
N GLY A 15 0.98 -0.18 -6.32
CA GLY A 15 1.74 -1.35 -6.76
C GLY A 15 3.16 -1.07 -7.22
N THR A 16 3.64 0.17 -7.06
CA THR A 16 5.00 0.55 -7.49
C THR A 16 6.05 0.21 -6.45
N VAL A 17 7.31 0.23 -6.87
CA VAL A 17 8.45 0.05 -5.96
C VAL A 17 8.50 1.15 -4.91
N SER A 18 8.15 2.38 -5.26
CA SER A 18 8.23 3.54 -4.36
C SER A 18 7.36 3.38 -3.13
N VAL A 19 6.08 3.06 -3.32
CA VAL A 19 5.16 2.86 -2.19
C VAL A 19 5.51 1.59 -1.42
N SER A 20 5.92 0.52 -2.11
CA SER A 20 6.33 -0.72 -1.47
C SER A 20 7.57 -0.53 -0.60
N ALA A 21 8.57 0.23 -1.07
CA ALA A 21 9.76 0.55 -0.29
C ALA A 21 9.43 1.42 0.94
N ALA A 22 8.54 2.40 0.79
CA ALA A 22 8.07 3.22 1.92
C ALA A 22 7.36 2.36 2.97
N GLY A 23 6.37 1.54 2.57
CA GLY A 23 5.66 0.64 3.49
C GLY A 23 6.58 -0.38 4.17
N LYS A 24 7.61 -0.87 3.45
CA LYS A 24 8.63 -1.76 4.02
C LYS A 24 9.36 -1.13 5.19
N LYS A 25 9.71 0.15 5.13
CA LYS A 25 10.37 0.83 6.25
C LYS A 25 9.51 0.86 7.50
N PHE A 26 8.22 1.14 7.36
CA PHE A 26 7.30 1.08 8.49
C PHE A 26 7.19 -0.34 9.06
N ALA A 27 7.06 -1.36 8.19
CA ALA A 27 6.96 -2.75 8.60
C ALA A 27 8.22 -3.24 9.31
N ASP A 28 9.40 -2.88 8.83
CA ASP A 28 10.68 -3.27 9.44
C ASP A 28 10.88 -2.70 10.83
N PHE A 29 10.25 -1.57 11.14
CA PHE A 29 10.27 -0.97 12.46
C PHE A 29 9.07 -1.35 13.35
N GLY A 30 8.26 -2.30 12.93
CA GLY A 30 7.21 -2.92 13.75
C GLY A 30 5.79 -2.41 13.52
N ALA A 31 5.57 -1.53 12.54
CA ALA A 31 4.22 -1.13 12.18
C ALA A 31 3.43 -2.29 11.56
N ASP A 32 2.12 -2.34 11.84
CA ASP A 32 1.19 -3.23 11.17
C ASP A 32 0.80 -2.63 9.80
N VAL A 33 1.44 -3.09 8.75
CA VAL A 33 1.25 -2.59 7.40
C VAL A 33 0.33 -3.52 6.60
N ILE A 34 -0.76 -2.97 6.08
CA ILE A 34 -1.65 -3.65 5.14
C ILE A 34 -1.46 -3.03 3.75
N LYS A 35 -0.97 -3.83 2.83
CA LYS A 35 -0.85 -3.47 1.42
C LYS A 35 -2.14 -3.78 0.68
N ILE A 36 -2.70 -2.78 0.03
CA ILE A 36 -3.85 -2.90 -0.87
C ILE A 36 -3.34 -2.91 -2.30
N GLU A 37 -3.45 -4.06 -2.93
CA GLU A 37 -3.02 -4.26 -4.31
C GLU A 37 -4.22 -4.15 -5.27
N PRO A 38 -4.03 -3.63 -6.48
CA PRO A 38 -5.08 -3.66 -7.50
C PRO A 38 -5.32 -5.10 -8.00
N PRO A 39 -6.49 -5.39 -8.60
CA PRO A 39 -6.76 -6.69 -9.23
C PRO A 39 -5.75 -7.07 -10.32
N GLN A 40 -5.20 -6.08 -10.98
CA GLN A 40 -4.09 -6.28 -11.92
C GLN A 40 -2.80 -6.53 -11.13
N ILE A 41 -1.94 -7.38 -11.67
CA ILE A 41 -0.65 -7.67 -11.02
C ILE A 41 0.12 -6.36 -10.78
N SER A 42 0.47 -6.10 -9.53
CA SER A 42 1.26 -4.93 -9.12
C SER A 42 2.60 -4.87 -9.87
N GLU A 43 3.07 -3.68 -10.20
CA GLU A 43 4.34 -3.50 -10.91
C GLU A 43 5.52 -4.12 -10.17
N VAL A 44 5.57 -3.96 -8.85
CA VAL A 44 6.64 -4.53 -8.02
C VAL A 44 6.77 -6.06 -8.18
N ARG A 45 5.66 -6.75 -8.47
CA ARG A 45 5.65 -8.20 -8.69
C ARG A 45 6.16 -8.63 -10.06
N LYS A 46 6.23 -7.70 -11.01
CA LYS A 46 6.68 -7.96 -12.39
C LYS A 46 8.17 -7.74 -12.58
N ILE A 47 8.87 -7.22 -11.58
CA ILE A 47 10.27 -6.82 -11.71
C ILE A 47 11.18 -8.01 -11.40
N ALA A 48 12.05 -8.32 -12.36
CA ALA A 48 13.11 -9.32 -12.22
C ALA A 48 14.15 -8.91 -11.14
N PRO A 49 15.00 -9.81 -10.63
CA PRO A 49 15.17 -11.19 -11.12
C PRO A 49 14.13 -12.16 -10.55
N PHE A 50 13.92 -13.23 -11.30
CA PHE A 50 13.10 -14.38 -10.88
C PHE A 50 13.97 -15.63 -10.81
N PRO A 51 13.62 -16.63 -9.98
CA PRO A 51 14.31 -17.92 -9.99
C PRO A 51 14.25 -18.55 -11.39
N ASP A 52 15.38 -19.04 -11.85
CA ASP A 52 15.55 -19.69 -13.18
C ASP A 52 15.11 -18.79 -14.37
N ASP A 53 15.10 -17.47 -14.18
CA ASP A 53 14.58 -16.47 -15.13
C ASP A 53 13.13 -16.70 -15.60
N ILE A 54 12.36 -17.46 -14.81
CA ILE A 54 10.94 -17.74 -15.09
C ILE A 54 10.07 -16.84 -14.24
N PHE A 55 9.21 -16.05 -14.90
CA PHE A 55 8.26 -15.19 -14.22
C PHE A 55 7.36 -15.98 -13.25
N HIS A 56 7.26 -15.48 -12.03
CA HIS A 56 6.31 -15.99 -11.04
C HIS A 56 5.84 -14.86 -10.15
N ILE A 57 4.53 -14.73 -9.97
CA ILE A 57 3.89 -13.62 -9.28
C ILE A 57 4.39 -13.39 -7.83
N ASP A 58 4.81 -14.45 -7.15
CA ASP A 58 5.22 -14.40 -5.74
C ASP A 58 6.73 -14.60 -5.52
N LYS A 59 7.52 -14.78 -6.59
CA LYS A 59 8.94 -15.13 -6.47
C LYS A 59 9.89 -14.06 -7.00
N GLY A 60 9.38 -12.89 -7.41
CA GLY A 60 10.23 -11.79 -7.85
C GLY A 60 11.06 -11.24 -6.70
N ALA A 61 12.37 -11.11 -6.87
CA ALA A 61 13.27 -10.67 -5.82
C ALA A 61 12.91 -9.25 -5.31
N VAL A 62 12.48 -8.37 -6.19
CA VAL A 62 12.07 -7.00 -5.82
C VAL A 62 10.81 -7.03 -4.96
N HIS A 63 9.81 -7.84 -5.34
CA HIS A 63 8.61 -8.04 -4.52
C HIS A 63 8.97 -8.62 -3.14
N LEU A 64 9.78 -9.67 -3.10
CA LEU A 64 10.20 -10.28 -1.84
C LEU A 64 10.99 -9.30 -0.96
N ALA A 65 11.82 -8.45 -1.55
CA ALA A 65 12.60 -7.46 -0.80
C ALA A 65 11.73 -6.37 -0.18
N PHE A 66 10.71 -5.89 -0.88
CA PHE A 66 9.93 -4.72 -0.45
C PHE A 66 8.56 -5.03 0.14
N ASP A 67 8.03 -6.23 -0.02
CA ASP A 67 6.70 -6.59 0.49
C ASP A 67 6.71 -7.59 1.65
N THR A 68 7.88 -8.05 2.08
CA THR A 68 8.01 -8.85 3.31
C THR A 68 7.59 -8.05 4.55
N SER A 69 7.14 -8.77 5.57
CA SER A 69 6.67 -8.22 6.86
C SER A 69 5.36 -7.41 6.75
N LYS A 70 4.68 -7.47 5.63
CA LYS A 70 3.37 -6.85 5.41
C LYS A 70 2.28 -7.91 5.27
N ARG A 71 1.05 -7.52 5.57
CA ARG A 71 -0.15 -8.23 5.12
C ARG A 71 -0.61 -7.63 3.79
N SER A 72 -1.22 -8.43 2.93
CA SER A 72 -1.75 -7.90 1.67
C SER A 72 -3.16 -8.37 1.39
N ILE A 73 -3.92 -7.53 0.70
CA ILE A 73 -5.24 -7.84 0.16
C ILE A 73 -5.35 -7.27 -1.24
N VAL A 74 -6.17 -7.90 -2.07
CA VAL A 74 -6.50 -7.39 -3.40
C VAL A 74 -7.85 -6.70 -3.33
N VAL A 75 -7.88 -5.40 -3.66
CA VAL A 75 -9.12 -4.60 -3.68
C VAL A 75 -9.09 -3.65 -4.87
N ASP A 76 -10.15 -3.65 -5.65
CA ASP A 76 -10.35 -2.67 -6.71
C ASP A 76 -10.88 -1.35 -6.13
N HIS A 77 -9.97 -0.39 -5.95
CA HIS A 77 -10.28 0.93 -5.41
C HIS A 77 -11.15 1.81 -6.33
N LEU A 78 -11.39 1.38 -7.56
CA LEU A 78 -12.27 2.09 -8.50
C LEU A 78 -13.74 1.72 -8.29
N THR A 79 -14.02 0.59 -7.65
CA THR A 79 -15.39 0.14 -7.37
C THR A 79 -15.94 0.73 -6.06
N ASN A 80 -17.27 0.86 -5.96
CA ASN A 80 -17.91 1.33 -4.73
C ASN A 80 -17.61 0.40 -3.54
N SER A 81 -17.74 -0.91 -3.75
CA SER A 81 -17.42 -1.90 -2.70
C SER A 81 -15.96 -1.85 -2.27
N GLY A 82 -15.04 -1.65 -3.21
CA GLY A 82 -13.62 -1.48 -2.90
C GLY A 82 -13.36 -0.22 -2.10
N LYS A 83 -14.00 0.90 -2.46
CA LYS A 83 -13.92 2.16 -1.71
C LYS A 83 -14.43 2.02 -0.29
N GLU A 84 -15.55 1.31 -0.08
CA GLU A 84 -16.08 1.01 1.27
C GLU A 84 -15.10 0.20 2.11
N ILE A 85 -14.48 -0.83 1.54
CA ILE A 85 -13.47 -1.64 2.23
C ILE A 85 -12.28 -0.76 2.63
N ILE A 86 -11.76 0.05 1.70
CA ILE A 86 -10.63 0.95 1.94
C ILE A 86 -10.97 1.98 3.00
N GLN A 87 -12.17 2.57 2.97
CA GLN A 87 -12.63 3.50 3.99
C GLN A 87 -12.67 2.85 5.38
N ARG A 88 -13.20 1.65 5.49
CA ARG A 88 -13.26 0.91 6.76
C ARG A 88 -11.88 0.56 7.31
N LEU A 89 -10.93 0.24 6.45
CA LEU A 89 -9.54 0.01 6.85
C LEU A 89 -8.85 1.32 7.23
N GLY A 90 -9.01 2.36 6.41
CA GLY A 90 -8.41 3.66 6.60
C GLY A 90 -8.88 4.37 7.86
N SER A 91 -10.16 4.19 8.26
CA SER A 91 -10.69 4.76 9.50
C SER A 91 -9.99 4.26 10.77
N LYS A 92 -9.29 3.14 10.69
CA LYS A 92 -8.53 2.54 11.78
C LYS A 92 -7.01 2.72 11.64
N ALA A 93 -6.58 3.36 10.57
CA ALA A 93 -5.17 3.57 10.27
C ALA A 93 -4.67 4.88 10.88
N ASN A 94 -3.40 4.91 11.24
CA ASN A 94 -2.70 6.11 11.66
C ASN A 94 -2.05 6.83 10.46
N LEU A 95 -1.73 6.09 9.42
CA LEU A 95 -1.09 6.58 8.22
C LEU A 95 -1.59 5.83 6.98
N ILE A 96 -1.85 6.57 5.93
CA ILE A 96 -2.13 6.03 4.60
C ILE A 96 -1.06 6.56 3.65
N ILE A 97 -0.36 5.68 2.97
CA ILE A 97 0.59 6.01 1.91
C ILE A 97 0.05 5.47 0.58
N MET A 98 0.06 6.27 -0.45
CA MET A 98 -0.48 5.85 -1.73
C MET A 98 0.34 6.34 -2.92
N ASP A 99 0.39 5.50 -3.95
CA ASP A 99 1.02 5.77 -5.23
C ASP A 99 0.07 5.31 -6.35
N ILE A 100 -0.96 6.10 -6.55
CA ILE A 100 -1.99 5.93 -7.56
C ILE A 100 -2.19 7.24 -8.30
N PRO A 101 -2.82 7.25 -9.48
CA PRO A 101 -3.08 8.49 -10.23
C PRO A 101 -3.74 9.56 -9.36
N ALA A 102 -3.34 10.81 -9.53
CA ALA A 102 -3.76 11.93 -8.69
C ALA A 102 -5.29 12.06 -8.56
N LYS A 103 -6.03 11.82 -9.64
CA LYS A 103 -7.51 11.85 -9.62
C LYS A 103 -8.07 10.78 -8.68
N GLU A 104 -7.57 9.56 -8.77
CA GLU A 104 -7.99 8.44 -7.92
C GLU A 104 -7.61 8.67 -6.46
N ALA A 105 -6.41 9.23 -6.23
CA ALA A 105 -5.97 9.62 -4.88
C ALA A 105 -6.90 10.66 -4.26
N LEU A 106 -7.31 11.68 -5.01
CA LEU A 106 -8.25 12.70 -4.53
C LEU A 106 -9.61 12.10 -4.19
N ASP A 107 -10.11 11.17 -5.00
CA ASP A 107 -11.37 10.46 -4.73
C ASP A 107 -11.31 9.71 -3.39
N LEU A 108 -10.21 8.98 -3.13
CA LEU A 108 -10.02 8.28 -1.86
C LEU A 108 -9.83 9.24 -0.68
N ILE A 109 -9.09 10.34 -0.85
CA ILE A 109 -8.91 11.35 0.20
C ILE A 109 -10.26 11.96 0.61
N ASN A 110 -11.15 12.23 -0.33
CA ASN A 110 -12.47 12.75 -0.03
C ASN A 110 -13.30 11.74 0.78
N ILE A 111 -13.23 10.45 0.44
CA ILE A 111 -13.90 9.38 1.20
C ILE A 111 -13.39 9.33 2.65
N PHE A 112 -12.09 9.50 2.87
CA PHE A 112 -11.52 9.52 4.23
C PHE A 112 -11.92 10.76 5.01
N LYS A 113 -12.10 11.91 4.36
CA LYS A 113 -12.54 13.15 5.00
C LYS A 113 -14.01 13.13 5.42
N ASP A 114 -14.84 12.45 4.63
CA ASP A 114 -16.29 12.32 4.91
C ASP A 114 -16.57 11.29 6.02
N GLY A 115 -15.59 10.49 6.41
CA GLY A 115 -15.67 9.58 7.55
C GLY A 115 -15.17 10.23 8.84
N ASP A 116 -15.62 9.71 9.99
CA ASP A 116 -15.24 10.17 11.36
C ASP A 116 -13.73 10.00 11.70
N SER A 117 -12.89 9.86 10.70
CA SER A 117 -11.46 9.59 10.83
C SER A 117 -10.64 10.87 10.97
N LEU A 118 -10.73 11.52 12.13
CA LEU A 118 -10.07 12.81 12.44
C LEU A 118 -8.53 12.74 12.59
N LEU A 119 -7.89 11.57 12.51
CA LEU A 119 -6.48 11.42 12.89
C LEU A 119 -5.61 10.66 11.87
N THR A 120 -6.11 10.40 10.67
CA THR A 120 -5.30 9.68 9.67
C THR A 120 -4.46 10.64 8.85
N ASN A 121 -3.15 10.48 8.89
CA ASN A 121 -2.23 11.17 8.00
C ASN A 121 -2.23 10.51 6.63
N ILE A 122 -2.32 11.28 5.57
CA ILE A 122 -2.32 10.78 4.19
C ILE A 122 -1.12 11.36 3.45
N VAL A 123 -0.32 10.48 2.87
CA VAL A 123 0.84 10.83 2.04
C VAL A 123 0.64 10.24 0.66
N THR A 124 0.68 11.10 -0.37
CA THR A 124 0.67 10.66 -1.77
C THR A 124 2.07 10.75 -2.35
N ILE A 125 2.49 9.70 -3.02
CA ILE A 125 3.73 9.67 -3.80
C ILE A 125 3.33 9.89 -5.26
N THR A 126 3.70 11.03 -5.82
CA THR A 126 3.40 11.33 -7.21
C THR A 126 4.67 11.12 -8.03
N PRO A 127 4.66 10.22 -9.01
CA PRO A 127 5.82 10.07 -9.90
C PRO A 127 6.05 11.37 -10.66
N ARG A 128 7.28 11.85 -10.63
CA ARG A 128 7.68 13.02 -11.42
C ARG A 128 7.60 12.63 -12.89
N LYS A 129 6.74 13.28 -13.65
CA LYS A 129 6.82 13.20 -15.13
C LYS A 129 8.16 13.84 -15.53
N VAL A 130 9.03 13.02 -16.03
CA VAL A 130 10.28 13.47 -16.68
C VAL A 130 9.93 13.99 -18.06
#